data_240e57a7502826b41ca7be7e8c28e3d5
#
_entry.id   240e57a7502826b41ca7be7e8c28e3d5
#
_cell.length_a   1.000
_cell.length_b   1.000
_cell.length_c   1.000
_cell.angle_alpha   90.00
_cell.angle_beta   90.00
_cell.angle_gamma   90.00
#
_symmetry.space_group_name_H-M   'P 1'
#
loop_
_entity.id
_entity.type
_entity.pdbx_description
1 polymer ?
#
loop_
_entity_poly.entity_id
_entity_poly.type
_entity_poly.pdbx_seq_one_letter_code
_entity_poly.pdbx_strand_id
1 'polypeptide(L)'
;MSVEQLPLPEGSSGWPLVGEALTFGANPFGFIGDRVARHGAVTRSRLLDKDLAILAGPDAAAAFIDEANVMRAGGLPPHAAALFGAGVVNQIDAEAHRRRKLHLMRALDAHALTHYLPEIRSRIRARLARWVAAREVGLQDECIRLTLELTLANFASIAPDSDAELDRWARGYQDFGKALFGLPLPLPGTPLARARAFTQDALATFGRIADTSRTTPNGDAASRLAASEVDGERLTSADIARELQHLQFAAAGMWGWFGHGAKALADDAALAGRLRAVAAALPDDPSPRDLLQAGELVDFVREVKRLALVIPMTAVGIAKRDFAVAGRRVPQGWLVLWATLASHGTPGIAPYTAPERFDPGRYARGEGAAAHHFAPQGPGEALTSHRCGGVEYSTLVLLQFFAELLRAPVLSLPAQDLAQDMSGIPARWRGGLRVRFD
;
A
#
# COMPACT_ATOMS: atom_id res chain seq x y z
N MET A 1 -24.66 12.98 -26.88
CA MET A 1 -24.63 13.97 -25.77
C MET A 1 -23.16 14.32 -25.57
N SER A 2 -22.77 15.59 -25.61
CA SER A 2 -21.38 15.99 -25.32
C SER A 2 -21.08 15.76 -23.85
N VAL A 3 -19.78 15.66 -23.47
CA VAL A 3 -19.37 15.48 -22.06
C VAL A 3 -19.92 16.59 -21.18
N GLU A 4 -19.95 17.81 -21.68
CA GLU A 4 -20.47 19.00 -20.97
C GLU A 4 -21.96 18.92 -20.59
N GLN A 5 -22.74 18.14 -21.33
CA GLN A 5 -24.17 17.94 -21.08
C GLN A 5 -24.46 16.84 -20.05
N LEU A 6 -23.46 16.05 -19.65
CA LEU A 6 -23.63 15.02 -18.63
C LEU A 6 -23.81 15.66 -17.25
N PRO A 7 -24.66 15.06 -16.39
CA PRO A 7 -24.82 15.52 -15.02
C PRO A 7 -23.53 15.32 -14.21
N LEU A 8 -23.31 16.19 -13.22
CA LEU A 8 -22.26 16.01 -12.22
C LEU A 8 -22.52 14.76 -11.38
N PRO A 9 -21.48 14.16 -10.78
CA PRO A 9 -21.65 13.07 -9.83
C PRO A 9 -22.52 13.48 -8.63
N GLU A 10 -23.29 12.55 -8.12
CA GLU A 10 -24.01 12.74 -6.87
C GLU A 10 -23.05 12.76 -5.68
N GLY A 11 -23.45 13.40 -4.58
CA GLY A 11 -22.65 13.50 -3.37
C GLY A 11 -22.90 14.78 -2.60
N SER A 12 -21.95 15.15 -1.75
CA SER A 12 -22.04 16.30 -0.85
C SER A 12 -20.83 17.24 -1.04
N SER A 13 -21.06 18.52 -0.75
CA SER A 13 -19.97 19.52 -0.67
C SER A 13 -19.53 19.79 0.78
N GLY A 14 -20.22 19.20 1.77
CA GLY A 14 -19.92 19.37 3.17
C GLY A 14 -20.13 20.81 3.68
N TRP A 15 -19.35 21.19 4.69
CA TRP A 15 -19.42 22.49 5.35
C TRP A 15 -18.69 23.58 4.55
N PRO A 16 -19.12 24.86 4.64
CA PRO A 16 -18.36 25.96 4.08
C PRO A 16 -16.89 25.95 4.53
N LEU A 17 -15.94 26.29 3.67
CA LEU A 17 -14.50 26.37 3.86
C LEU A 17 -13.78 25.04 4.07
N VAL A 18 -14.29 24.15 4.91
CA VAL A 18 -13.62 22.87 5.25
C VAL A 18 -14.09 21.68 4.39
N GLY A 19 -15.24 21.82 3.72
CA GLY A 19 -15.85 20.72 3.00
C GLY A 19 -16.14 19.54 3.93
N GLU A 20 -15.66 18.37 3.55
CA GLU A 20 -15.77 17.12 4.30
C GLU A 20 -14.40 16.62 4.81
N ALA A 21 -13.37 17.49 4.83
CA ALA A 21 -12.01 17.11 5.17
C ALA A 21 -11.88 16.50 6.58
N LEU A 22 -12.64 16.99 7.55
CA LEU A 22 -12.61 16.45 8.92
C LEU A 22 -13.19 15.02 8.98
N THR A 23 -14.31 14.78 8.29
CA THR A 23 -14.91 13.44 8.22
C THR A 23 -14.01 12.46 7.49
N PHE A 24 -13.40 12.91 6.38
CA PHE A 24 -12.42 12.14 5.64
C PHE A 24 -11.20 11.78 6.51
N GLY A 25 -10.63 12.75 7.21
CA GLY A 25 -9.45 12.53 8.07
C GLY A 25 -9.75 11.63 9.28
N ALA A 26 -10.97 11.68 9.80
CA ALA A 26 -11.37 10.83 10.93
C ALA A 26 -11.58 9.36 10.55
N ASN A 27 -12.06 9.08 9.34
CA ASN A 27 -12.32 7.71 8.85
C ASN A 27 -12.30 7.66 7.31
N PRO A 28 -11.11 7.62 6.67
CA PRO A 28 -11.02 7.57 5.21
C PRO A 28 -11.65 6.32 4.59
N PHE A 29 -11.62 5.18 5.28
CA PHE A 29 -12.23 3.92 4.81
C PHE A 29 -13.75 4.03 4.73
N GLY A 30 -14.39 4.39 5.85
CA GLY A 30 -15.84 4.57 5.90
C GLY A 30 -16.30 5.72 5.01
N PHE A 31 -15.58 6.84 5.02
CA PHE A 31 -15.90 7.99 4.18
C PHE A 31 -16.03 7.63 2.70
N ILE A 32 -15.04 6.89 2.17
CA ILE A 32 -15.03 6.46 0.76
C ILE A 32 -16.07 5.36 0.54
N GLY A 33 -16.08 4.33 1.37
CA GLY A 33 -16.96 3.18 1.24
C GLY A 33 -18.44 3.55 1.27
N ASP A 34 -18.87 4.38 2.23
CA ASP A 34 -20.26 4.82 2.38
C ASP A 34 -20.75 5.63 1.18
N ARG A 35 -19.88 6.48 0.60
CA ARG A 35 -20.23 7.26 -0.59
C ARG A 35 -20.38 6.40 -1.82
N VAL A 36 -19.46 5.49 -2.04
CA VAL A 36 -19.53 4.55 -3.16
C VAL A 36 -20.75 3.63 -3.03
N ALA A 37 -21.05 3.13 -1.84
CA ALA A 37 -22.24 2.31 -1.60
C ALA A 37 -23.54 3.08 -1.82
N ARG A 38 -23.57 4.38 -1.49
CA ARG A 38 -24.78 5.22 -1.60
C ARG A 38 -24.99 5.79 -3.00
N HIS A 39 -23.95 6.22 -3.68
CA HIS A 39 -24.03 7.03 -4.90
C HIS A 39 -23.46 6.31 -6.14
N GLY A 40 -22.90 5.11 -5.97
CA GLY A 40 -22.39 4.30 -7.08
C GLY A 40 -20.92 4.57 -7.45
N ALA A 41 -20.57 4.15 -8.67
CA ALA A 41 -19.19 4.10 -9.16
C ALA A 41 -18.50 5.48 -9.28
N VAL A 42 -19.26 6.56 -9.31
CA VAL A 42 -18.75 7.94 -9.40
C VAL A 42 -19.51 8.83 -8.42
N THR A 43 -18.81 9.35 -7.45
CA THR A 43 -19.43 10.22 -6.44
C THR A 43 -18.56 11.46 -6.21
N ARG A 44 -19.18 12.57 -5.84
CA ARG A 44 -18.46 13.79 -5.49
C ARG A 44 -18.37 13.99 -3.99
N SER A 45 -17.32 14.71 -3.62
CA SER A 45 -17.12 15.30 -2.30
C SER A 45 -16.42 16.65 -2.46
N ARG A 46 -16.07 17.27 -1.35
CA ARG A 46 -15.21 18.45 -1.31
C ARG A 46 -14.29 18.35 -0.10
N LEU A 47 -13.00 18.51 -0.35
CA LEU A 47 -11.99 18.53 0.70
C LEU A 47 -11.37 19.94 0.74
N LEU A 48 -11.60 20.66 1.82
CA LEU A 48 -11.27 22.09 1.95
C LEU A 48 -11.92 22.89 0.80
N ASP A 49 -11.12 23.56 -0.01
CA ASP A 49 -11.55 24.36 -1.15
C ASP A 49 -11.63 23.58 -2.48
N LYS A 50 -11.29 22.29 -2.50
CA LYS A 50 -11.19 21.46 -3.70
C LYS A 50 -12.35 20.48 -3.83
N ASP A 51 -13.04 20.53 -4.97
CA ASP A 51 -13.99 19.47 -5.33
C ASP A 51 -13.24 18.18 -5.67
N LEU A 52 -13.82 17.05 -5.30
CA LEU A 52 -13.24 15.72 -5.41
C LEU A 52 -14.22 14.78 -6.12
N ALA A 53 -13.76 14.08 -7.14
CA ALA A 53 -14.42 12.91 -7.69
C ALA A 53 -13.79 11.63 -7.10
N ILE A 54 -14.64 10.78 -6.50
CA ILE A 54 -14.27 9.44 -6.03
C ILE A 54 -14.77 8.46 -7.09
N LEU A 55 -13.85 7.72 -7.69
CA LEU A 55 -14.11 6.74 -8.73
C LEU A 55 -13.97 5.33 -8.17
N ALA A 56 -14.87 4.42 -8.51
CA ALA A 56 -14.83 3.02 -8.06
C ALA A 56 -15.21 2.05 -9.16
N GLY A 57 -14.67 0.83 -9.08
CA GLY A 57 -14.95 -0.24 -10.04
C GLY A 57 -14.04 -0.23 -11.28
N PRO A 58 -14.09 -1.31 -12.08
CA PRO A 58 -13.16 -1.50 -13.20
C PRO A 58 -13.27 -0.44 -14.31
N ASP A 59 -14.49 -0.05 -14.67
CA ASP A 59 -14.71 0.96 -15.73
C ASP A 59 -14.18 2.33 -15.31
N ALA A 60 -14.38 2.70 -14.05
CA ALA A 60 -13.86 3.94 -13.50
C ALA A 60 -12.32 3.91 -13.38
N ALA A 61 -11.73 2.73 -13.16
CA ALA A 61 -10.29 2.54 -13.17
C ALA A 61 -9.67 2.91 -14.52
N ALA A 62 -10.28 2.47 -15.62
CA ALA A 62 -9.81 2.80 -16.98
C ALA A 62 -9.79 4.32 -17.22
N ALA A 63 -10.85 5.04 -16.81
CA ALA A 63 -10.89 6.50 -16.93
C ALA A 63 -9.85 7.20 -16.05
N PHE A 64 -9.54 6.63 -14.87
CA PHE A 64 -8.58 7.17 -13.92
C PHE A 64 -7.12 7.03 -14.36
N ILE A 65 -6.77 5.96 -15.07
CA ILE A 65 -5.40 5.73 -15.55
C ILE A 65 -5.12 6.39 -16.90
N ASP A 66 -6.14 6.91 -17.58
CA ASP A 66 -5.96 7.64 -18.84
C ASP A 66 -5.24 8.97 -18.57
N GLU A 67 -4.01 9.08 -19.03
CA GLU A 67 -3.17 10.28 -18.90
C GLU A 67 -3.76 11.53 -19.59
N ALA A 68 -4.70 11.36 -20.51
CA ALA A 68 -5.44 12.47 -21.08
C ALA A 68 -6.47 13.06 -20.11
N ASN A 69 -6.97 12.24 -19.17
CA ASN A 69 -7.97 12.62 -18.19
C ASN A 69 -7.37 13.09 -16.86
N VAL A 70 -6.38 12.37 -16.33
CA VAL A 70 -5.90 12.58 -14.95
C VAL A 70 -4.38 12.71 -14.93
N MET A 71 -3.89 13.70 -14.19
CA MET A 71 -2.46 13.85 -13.85
C MET A 71 -2.25 13.68 -12.34
N ARG A 72 -1.07 13.23 -11.93
CA ARG A 72 -0.68 13.08 -10.52
C ARG A 72 0.00 14.32 -9.98
N ALA A 73 0.73 15.03 -10.82
CA ALA A 73 1.37 16.27 -10.45
C ALA A 73 0.34 17.28 -9.88
N GLY A 74 0.62 17.80 -8.70
CA GLY A 74 -0.28 18.71 -7.99
C GLY A 74 -1.49 18.05 -7.28
N GLY A 75 -1.68 16.72 -7.39
CA GLY A 75 -2.78 16.02 -6.73
C GLY A 75 -2.66 15.96 -5.21
N LEU A 76 -1.44 15.96 -4.67
CA LEU A 76 -1.21 16.04 -3.24
C LEU A 76 -1.23 17.51 -2.76
N PRO A 77 -1.80 17.77 -1.57
CA PRO A 77 -1.65 19.07 -0.94
C PRO A 77 -0.18 19.46 -0.77
N PRO A 78 0.19 20.77 -0.87
CA PRO A 78 1.61 21.19 -0.84
C PRO A 78 2.40 20.69 0.38
N HIS A 79 1.80 20.64 1.57
CA HIS A 79 2.45 20.12 2.77
C HIS A 79 2.73 18.63 2.71
N ALA A 80 1.83 17.84 2.08
CA ALA A 80 1.99 16.40 1.87
C ALA A 80 3.03 16.12 0.78
N ALA A 81 2.98 16.85 -0.33
CA ALA A 81 3.97 16.76 -1.40
C ALA A 81 5.39 17.06 -0.90
N ALA A 82 5.56 18.06 -0.03
CA ALA A 82 6.84 18.42 0.56
C ALA A 82 7.46 17.33 1.45
N LEU A 83 6.67 16.43 2.04
CA LEU A 83 7.18 15.31 2.83
C LEU A 83 7.86 14.23 1.96
N PHE A 84 7.43 14.08 0.71
CA PHE A 84 8.11 13.18 -0.23
C PHE A 84 9.30 13.86 -0.92
N GLY A 85 9.26 15.17 -1.07
CA GLY A 85 10.19 15.93 -1.88
C GLY A 85 9.80 16.00 -3.36
N ALA A 86 10.38 16.95 -4.08
CA ALA A 86 10.07 17.16 -5.50
C ALA A 86 10.63 16.03 -6.39
N GLY A 87 9.91 15.69 -7.47
CA GLY A 87 10.35 14.76 -8.50
C GLY A 87 10.28 13.29 -8.13
N VAL A 88 9.62 12.94 -7.02
CA VAL A 88 9.33 11.55 -6.65
C VAL A 88 8.28 10.98 -7.60
N VAL A 89 8.39 9.69 -7.93
CA VAL A 89 7.59 9.01 -8.97
C VAL A 89 6.08 9.19 -8.82
N ASN A 90 5.56 9.34 -7.62
CA ASN A 90 4.14 9.51 -7.35
C ASN A 90 3.62 10.95 -7.56
N GLN A 91 4.48 11.90 -7.92
CA GLN A 91 4.17 13.33 -8.09
C GLN A 91 4.53 13.88 -9.49
N ILE A 92 4.91 13.03 -10.41
CA ILE A 92 5.30 13.39 -11.77
C ILE A 92 4.51 12.56 -12.78
N ASP A 93 4.40 13.02 -14.00
CA ASP A 93 3.61 12.40 -15.05
C ASP A 93 4.40 12.19 -16.34
N ALA A 94 3.76 11.56 -17.31
CA ALA A 94 4.24 11.37 -18.67
C ALA A 94 5.66 10.77 -18.73
N GLU A 95 6.54 11.31 -19.59
CA GLU A 95 7.87 10.78 -19.81
C GLU A 95 8.76 10.82 -18.55
N ALA A 96 8.64 11.87 -17.73
CA ALA A 96 9.38 11.97 -16.48
C ALA A 96 9.00 10.84 -15.52
N HIS A 97 7.70 10.52 -15.42
CA HIS A 97 7.20 9.39 -14.63
C HIS A 97 7.74 8.06 -15.19
N ARG A 98 7.63 7.81 -16.50
CA ARG A 98 8.10 6.56 -17.13
C ARG A 98 9.58 6.32 -16.86
N ARG A 99 10.44 7.32 -17.06
CA ARG A 99 11.89 7.22 -16.77
C ARG A 99 12.15 6.95 -15.29
N ARG A 100 11.52 7.70 -14.39
CA ARG A 100 11.67 7.49 -12.95
C ARG A 100 11.19 6.09 -12.53
N LYS A 101 10.10 5.63 -13.10
CA LYS A 101 9.54 4.29 -12.87
C LYS A 101 10.51 3.19 -13.32
N LEU A 102 11.15 3.33 -14.47
CA LEU A 102 12.16 2.36 -14.95
C LEU A 102 13.34 2.24 -13.99
N HIS A 103 13.83 3.37 -13.43
CA HIS A 103 14.85 3.30 -12.38
C HIS A 103 14.36 2.51 -11.16
N LEU A 104 13.15 2.81 -10.66
CA LEU A 104 12.59 2.15 -9.48
C LEU A 104 12.40 0.64 -9.70
N MET A 105 11.99 0.24 -10.90
CA MET A 105 11.79 -1.19 -11.19
C MET A 105 13.09 -1.99 -11.17
N ARG A 106 14.28 -1.36 -11.31
CA ARG A 106 15.57 -2.05 -11.07
C ARG A 106 15.76 -2.52 -9.63
N ALA A 107 15.13 -1.81 -8.68
CA ALA A 107 15.12 -2.20 -7.28
C ALA A 107 14.01 -3.20 -6.91
N LEU A 108 13.06 -3.47 -7.81
CA LEU A 108 11.85 -4.26 -7.55
C LEU A 108 11.60 -5.35 -8.62
N ASP A 109 12.52 -5.55 -9.56
CA ASP A 109 12.42 -6.58 -10.59
C ASP A 109 12.71 -7.99 -10.05
N ALA A 110 12.49 -9.01 -10.87
CA ALA A 110 12.66 -10.42 -10.49
C ALA A 110 14.07 -10.74 -9.98
N HIS A 111 15.12 -10.07 -10.51
CA HIS A 111 16.49 -10.26 -10.05
C HIS A 111 16.69 -9.67 -8.65
N ALA A 112 16.14 -8.47 -8.38
CA ALA A 112 16.15 -7.87 -7.05
C ALA A 112 15.41 -8.75 -6.04
N LEU A 113 14.21 -9.22 -6.39
CA LEU A 113 13.40 -10.08 -5.53
C LEU A 113 14.08 -11.41 -5.20
N THR A 114 14.77 -12.01 -6.17
CA THR A 114 15.57 -13.21 -5.93
C THR A 114 16.71 -12.96 -4.95
N HIS A 115 17.34 -11.79 -5.03
CA HIS A 115 18.42 -11.38 -4.12
C HIS A 115 17.89 -11.14 -2.70
N TYR A 116 16.70 -10.52 -2.53
CA TYR A 116 16.15 -10.19 -1.21
C TYR A 116 15.57 -11.40 -0.47
N LEU A 117 15.08 -12.40 -1.18
CA LEU A 117 14.29 -13.49 -0.59
C LEU A 117 14.99 -14.27 0.53
N PRO A 118 16.30 -14.61 0.45
CA PRO A 118 17.00 -15.30 1.53
C PRO A 118 16.98 -14.49 2.84
N GLU A 119 17.22 -13.18 2.77
CA GLU A 119 17.21 -12.29 3.93
C GLU A 119 15.78 -12.11 4.49
N ILE A 120 14.78 -11.94 3.61
CA ILE A 120 13.35 -11.90 3.99
C ILE A 120 13.00 -13.16 4.79
N ARG A 121 13.35 -14.34 4.27
CA ARG A 121 13.07 -15.61 4.91
C ARG A 121 13.74 -15.74 6.26
N SER A 122 15.03 -15.42 6.34
CA SER A 122 15.81 -15.50 7.58
C SER A 122 15.17 -14.66 8.69
N ARG A 123 14.80 -13.40 8.38
CA ARG A 123 14.17 -12.48 9.35
C ARG A 123 12.78 -12.95 9.77
N ILE A 124 11.96 -13.40 8.82
CA ILE A 124 10.63 -13.95 9.13
C ILE A 124 10.76 -15.15 10.07
N ARG A 125 11.66 -16.12 9.78
CA ARG A 125 11.88 -17.27 10.64
C ARG A 125 12.36 -16.89 12.03
N ALA A 126 13.30 -15.96 12.13
CA ALA A 126 13.81 -15.47 13.42
C ALA A 126 12.71 -14.79 14.26
N ARG A 127 11.84 -13.98 13.64
CA ARG A 127 10.71 -13.37 14.34
C ARG A 127 9.67 -14.39 14.77
N LEU A 128 9.27 -15.29 13.88
CA LEU A 128 8.33 -16.37 14.20
C LEU A 128 8.81 -17.27 15.32
N ALA A 129 10.11 -17.62 15.34
CA ALA A 129 10.67 -18.40 16.44
C ALA A 129 10.52 -17.70 17.80
N ARG A 130 10.74 -16.36 17.84
CA ARG A 130 10.50 -15.55 19.06
C ARG A 130 9.03 -15.52 19.45
N TRP A 131 8.11 -15.38 18.48
CA TRP A 131 6.67 -15.34 18.75
C TRP A 131 6.17 -16.70 19.29
N VAL A 132 6.60 -17.79 18.70
CA VAL A 132 6.27 -19.15 19.16
C VAL A 132 6.81 -19.39 20.58
N ALA A 133 8.05 -18.97 20.88
CA ALA A 133 8.63 -19.09 22.21
C ALA A 133 7.89 -18.26 23.26
N ALA A 134 7.37 -17.09 22.88
CA ALA A 134 6.57 -16.23 23.74
C ALA A 134 5.13 -16.76 23.97
N ARG A 135 4.66 -17.68 23.12
CA ARG A 135 3.32 -18.28 23.08
C ARG A 135 2.17 -17.30 22.83
N GLU A 136 2.20 -16.10 23.36
CA GLU A 136 1.22 -15.04 23.09
C GLU A 136 1.95 -13.74 22.75
N VAL A 137 1.53 -13.09 21.66
CA VAL A 137 2.14 -11.85 21.19
C VAL A 137 1.08 -10.84 20.72
N GLY A 138 1.41 -9.55 20.82
CA GLY A 138 0.68 -8.47 20.16
C GLY A 138 1.05 -8.41 18.69
N LEU A 139 0.37 -9.20 17.87
CA LEU A 139 0.75 -9.44 16.48
C LEU A 139 0.80 -8.16 15.65
N GLN A 140 -0.06 -7.17 15.93
CA GLN A 140 -0.06 -5.90 15.21
C GLN A 140 1.31 -5.20 15.30
N ASP A 141 1.83 -5.02 16.52
CA ASP A 141 3.10 -4.32 16.72
C ASP A 141 4.27 -5.15 16.21
N GLU A 142 4.20 -6.46 16.37
CA GLU A 142 5.19 -7.39 15.81
C GLU A 142 5.21 -7.39 14.29
N CYS A 143 4.05 -7.32 13.62
CA CYS A 143 3.97 -7.17 12.17
C CYS A 143 4.51 -5.81 11.68
N ILE A 144 4.29 -4.73 12.45
CA ILE A 144 4.87 -3.41 12.16
C ILE A 144 6.41 -3.49 12.21
N ARG A 145 6.97 -4.07 13.28
CA ARG A 145 8.41 -4.26 13.44
C ARG A 145 8.99 -5.13 12.35
N LEU A 146 8.37 -6.28 12.05
CA LEU A 146 8.80 -7.18 10.97
C LEU A 146 8.81 -6.46 9.63
N THR A 147 7.74 -5.72 9.29
CA THR A 147 7.67 -4.95 8.05
C THR A 147 8.85 -3.99 7.91
N LEU A 148 9.14 -3.22 8.96
CA LEU A 148 10.25 -2.26 8.95
C LEU A 148 11.61 -2.96 8.91
N GLU A 149 11.78 -4.03 9.65
CA GLU A 149 13.01 -4.84 9.64
C GLU A 149 13.32 -5.37 8.22
N LEU A 150 12.30 -5.87 7.51
CA LEU A 150 12.44 -6.35 6.14
C LEU A 150 12.77 -5.23 5.16
N THR A 151 12.04 -4.12 5.24
CA THR A 151 12.15 -3.05 4.24
C THR A 151 13.39 -2.19 4.45
N LEU A 152 13.78 -1.91 5.69
CA LEU A 152 15.04 -1.21 6.01
C LEU A 152 16.25 -2.01 5.54
N ALA A 153 16.24 -3.34 5.74
CA ALA A 153 17.31 -4.22 5.28
C ALA A 153 17.38 -4.26 3.76
N ASN A 154 16.26 -4.57 3.09
CA ASN A 154 16.26 -4.77 1.64
C ASN A 154 16.43 -3.47 0.84
N PHE A 155 15.96 -2.34 1.37
CA PHE A 155 15.99 -1.09 0.61
C PHE A 155 17.23 -0.25 0.88
N ALA A 156 17.81 -0.34 2.08
CA ALA A 156 18.87 0.55 2.50
C ALA A 156 19.97 -0.12 3.35
N SER A 157 19.95 -1.45 3.47
CA SER A 157 20.88 -2.23 4.31
C SER A 157 20.99 -1.71 5.75
N ILE A 158 19.90 -1.13 6.26
CA ILE A 158 19.80 -0.74 7.65
C ILE A 158 19.38 -1.97 8.47
N ALA A 159 20.20 -2.31 9.47
CA ALA A 159 19.90 -3.36 10.43
C ALA A 159 19.67 -2.71 11.80
N PRO A 160 18.41 -2.46 12.20
CA PRO A 160 18.11 -1.89 13.50
C PRO A 160 18.62 -2.78 14.65
N ASP A 161 19.28 -2.19 15.63
CA ASP A 161 19.90 -2.91 16.76
C ASP A 161 18.87 -3.45 17.76
N SER A 162 17.67 -2.91 17.76
CA SER A 162 16.63 -3.22 18.74
C SER A 162 15.22 -2.95 18.25
N ASP A 163 14.24 -3.58 18.91
CA ASP A 163 12.82 -3.26 18.69
C ASP A 163 12.49 -1.79 19.01
N ALA A 164 13.21 -1.15 19.94
CA ALA A 164 13.04 0.28 20.24
C ALA A 164 13.43 1.18 19.05
N GLU A 165 14.42 0.79 18.27
CA GLU A 165 14.79 1.50 17.04
C GLU A 165 13.72 1.30 15.95
N LEU A 166 13.23 0.08 15.76
CA LEU A 166 12.09 -0.19 14.87
C LEU A 166 10.86 0.63 15.26
N ASP A 167 10.58 0.76 16.57
CA ASP A 167 9.48 1.58 17.08
C ASP A 167 9.67 3.08 16.79
N ARG A 168 10.91 3.58 16.75
CA ARG A 168 11.18 4.97 16.33
C ARG A 168 10.85 5.17 14.85
N TRP A 169 11.28 4.27 13.97
CA TRP A 169 10.91 4.28 12.57
C TRP A 169 9.40 4.17 12.37
N ALA A 170 8.74 3.28 13.13
CA ALA A 170 7.28 3.10 13.10
C ALA A 170 6.54 4.39 13.46
N ARG A 171 6.96 5.06 14.54
CA ARG A 171 6.38 6.36 14.94
C ARG A 171 6.59 7.42 13.88
N GLY A 172 7.79 7.50 13.28
CA GLY A 172 8.09 8.44 12.22
C GLY A 172 7.18 8.28 11.01
N TYR A 173 6.99 7.05 10.52
CA TYR A 173 6.08 6.78 9.39
C TYR A 173 4.61 6.91 9.79
N GLN A 174 4.23 6.66 11.03
CA GLN A 174 2.89 6.94 11.52
C GLN A 174 2.58 8.45 11.51
N ASP A 175 3.51 9.27 12.01
CA ASP A 175 3.36 10.73 11.96
C ASP A 175 3.37 11.26 10.51
N PHE A 176 4.19 10.67 9.63
CA PHE A 176 4.18 10.96 8.21
C PHE A 176 2.79 10.68 7.59
N GLY A 177 2.22 9.50 7.84
CA GLY A 177 0.87 9.13 7.37
C GLY A 177 -0.21 10.08 7.91
N LYS A 178 -0.17 10.42 9.21
CA LYS A 178 -1.09 11.39 9.81
C LYS A 178 -0.95 12.78 9.20
N ALA A 179 0.26 13.19 8.83
CA ALA A 179 0.51 14.49 8.22
C ALA A 179 0.01 14.57 6.77
N LEU A 180 -0.03 13.44 6.02
CA LEU A 180 -0.54 13.42 4.65
C LEU A 180 -2.03 13.79 4.57
N PHE A 181 -2.82 13.34 5.54
CA PHE A 181 -4.28 13.48 5.57
C PHE A 181 -4.75 14.48 6.63
N GLY A 182 -3.82 15.04 7.41
CA GLY A 182 -4.12 15.98 8.48
C GLY A 182 -4.13 17.44 8.03
N LEU A 183 -4.44 18.32 8.98
CA LEU A 183 -4.39 19.76 8.74
C LEU A 183 -2.93 20.22 8.53
N PRO A 184 -2.68 21.21 7.63
CA PRO A 184 -1.35 21.71 7.30
C PRO A 184 -0.80 22.67 8.38
N LEU A 185 -0.80 22.25 9.65
CA LEU A 185 -0.36 23.06 10.79
C LEU A 185 1.04 22.60 11.25
N PRO A 186 2.13 23.32 10.90
CA PRO A 186 3.49 22.93 11.27
C PRO A 186 3.90 23.50 12.66
N LEU A 187 2.98 23.46 13.63
CA LEU A 187 3.24 23.91 14.99
C LEU A 187 3.94 22.83 15.83
N PRO A 188 4.77 23.19 16.83
CA PRO A 188 5.39 22.22 17.72
C PRO A 188 4.35 21.24 18.30
N GLY A 189 4.68 19.94 18.29
CA GLY A 189 3.80 18.89 18.80
C GLY A 189 2.72 18.39 17.82
N THR A 190 2.58 18.98 16.61
CA THR A 190 1.67 18.46 15.60
C THR A 190 2.27 17.30 14.82
N PRO A 191 1.45 16.42 14.22
CA PRO A 191 1.95 15.36 13.35
C PRO A 191 2.80 15.89 12.20
N LEU A 192 2.43 17.03 11.59
CA LEU A 192 3.20 17.61 10.48
C LEU A 192 4.59 18.09 10.93
N ALA A 193 4.72 18.69 12.11
CA ALA A 193 6.03 19.12 12.63
C ALA A 193 6.94 17.90 12.90
N ARG A 194 6.39 16.84 13.53
CA ARG A 194 7.13 15.59 13.77
C ARG A 194 7.49 14.86 12.48
N ALA A 195 6.56 14.77 11.52
CA ALA A 195 6.81 14.18 10.22
C ALA A 195 7.93 14.91 9.45
N ARG A 196 7.97 16.24 9.50
CA ARG A 196 9.05 17.03 8.87
C ARG A 196 10.42 16.74 9.49
N ALA A 197 10.51 16.71 10.81
CA ALA A 197 11.76 16.39 11.51
C ALA A 197 12.22 14.96 11.14
N PHE A 198 11.33 13.98 11.24
CA PHE A 198 11.62 12.59 10.85
C PHE A 198 12.06 12.47 9.39
N THR A 199 11.35 13.15 8.46
CA THR A 199 11.69 13.12 7.03
C THR A 199 13.07 13.71 6.77
N GLN A 200 13.44 14.79 7.45
CA GLN A 200 14.77 15.39 7.32
C GLN A 200 15.87 14.40 7.75
N ASP A 201 15.70 13.73 8.88
CA ASP A 201 16.65 12.73 9.38
C ASP A 201 16.73 11.50 8.46
N ALA A 202 15.58 11.02 7.99
CA ALA A 202 15.49 9.87 7.07
C ALA A 202 16.18 10.20 5.74
N LEU A 203 15.89 11.35 5.13
CA LEU A 203 16.52 11.78 3.88
C LEU A 203 18.04 11.97 4.02
N ALA A 204 18.52 12.51 5.14
CA ALA A 204 19.96 12.60 5.41
C ALA A 204 20.59 11.20 5.52
N THR A 205 19.91 10.26 6.15
CA THR A 205 20.39 8.88 6.27
C THR A 205 20.41 8.18 4.91
N PHE A 206 19.31 8.25 4.14
CA PHE A 206 19.25 7.64 2.81
C PHE A 206 20.20 8.31 1.81
N GLY A 207 20.50 9.62 1.95
CA GLY A 207 21.50 10.30 1.14
C GLY A 207 22.91 9.74 1.34
N ARG A 208 23.32 9.53 2.60
CA ARG A 208 24.62 8.90 2.91
C ARG A 208 24.69 7.47 2.37
N ILE A 209 23.58 6.71 2.48
CA ILE A 209 23.51 5.35 1.94
C ILE A 209 23.63 5.38 0.42
N ALA A 210 22.94 6.29 -0.27
CA ALA A 210 23.04 6.44 -1.71
C ALA A 210 24.46 6.76 -2.18
N ASP A 211 25.19 7.63 -1.44
CA ASP A 211 26.60 7.93 -1.73
C ASP A 211 27.49 6.69 -1.54
N THR A 212 27.33 5.96 -0.44
CA THR A 212 28.08 4.73 -0.16
C THR A 212 27.76 3.66 -1.19
N SER A 213 26.51 3.50 -1.62
CA SER A 213 26.08 2.50 -2.59
C SER A 213 26.71 2.66 -3.97
N ARG A 214 27.21 3.86 -4.31
CA ARG A 214 27.94 4.11 -5.56
C ARG A 214 29.34 3.50 -5.56
N THR A 215 29.97 3.42 -4.40
CA THR A 215 31.36 2.93 -4.25
C THR A 215 31.40 1.51 -3.71
N THR A 216 30.43 1.12 -2.92
CA THR A 216 30.38 -0.19 -2.25
C THR A 216 28.96 -0.78 -2.40
N PRO A 217 28.59 -1.24 -3.61
CA PRO A 217 27.28 -1.82 -3.85
C PRO A 217 27.15 -3.19 -3.13
N ASN A 218 25.99 -3.46 -2.55
CA ASN A 218 25.69 -4.69 -1.83
C ASN A 218 24.42 -5.41 -2.34
N GLY A 219 23.81 -4.89 -3.41
CA GLY A 219 22.65 -5.49 -4.06
C GLY A 219 21.30 -5.08 -3.48
N ASP A 220 21.25 -4.22 -2.44
CA ASP A 220 20.02 -3.62 -1.93
C ASP A 220 19.39 -2.62 -2.93
N ALA A 221 18.19 -2.09 -2.61
CA ALA A 221 17.52 -1.15 -3.50
C ALA A 221 18.35 0.12 -3.74
N ALA A 222 19.03 0.64 -2.72
CA ALA A 222 19.91 1.81 -2.86
C ALA A 222 21.02 1.58 -3.88
N SER A 223 21.70 0.42 -3.81
CA SER A 223 22.76 0.02 -4.74
C SER A 223 22.24 -0.15 -6.16
N ARG A 224 21.05 -0.76 -6.31
CA ARG A 224 20.41 -0.94 -7.62
C ARG A 224 19.98 0.37 -8.24
N LEU A 225 19.44 1.30 -7.44
CA LEU A 225 19.11 2.66 -7.89
C LEU A 225 20.36 3.45 -8.26
N ALA A 226 21.43 3.34 -7.48
CA ALA A 226 22.71 4.01 -7.74
C ALA A 226 23.38 3.52 -9.04
N ALA A 227 23.23 2.24 -9.36
CA ALA A 227 23.73 1.63 -10.59
C ALA A 227 22.80 1.81 -11.79
N SER A 228 21.55 2.19 -11.57
CA SER A 228 20.55 2.30 -12.64
C SER A 228 20.84 3.44 -13.59
N GLU A 229 20.79 3.15 -14.89
CA GLU A 229 20.88 4.11 -15.96
C GLU A 229 19.68 3.93 -16.93
N VAL A 230 19.01 5.01 -17.27
CA VAL A 230 17.89 5.04 -18.20
C VAL A 230 18.12 6.21 -19.17
N ASP A 231 18.14 5.92 -20.46
CA ASP A 231 18.40 6.90 -21.53
C ASP A 231 19.68 7.72 -21.31
N GLY A 232 20.73 7.10 -20.74
CA GLY A 232 22.01 7.78 -20.42
C GLY A 232 21.98 8.60 -19.12
N GLU A 233 20.85 8.69 -18.44
CA GLU A 233 20.71 9.44 -17.20
C GLU A 233 20.79 8.51 -15.96
N ARG A 234 21.44 9.00 -14.90
CA ARG A 234 21.51 8.34 -13.60
C ARG A 234 20.84 9.22 -12.54
N LEU A 235 20.24 8.57 -11.54
CA LEU A 235 19.69 9.28 -10.39
C LEU A 235 20.81 9.94 -9.57
N THR A 236 20.58 11.15 -9.10
CA THR A 236 21.44 11.79 -8.09
C THR A 236 21.25 11.09 -6.72
N SER A 237 22.21 11.25 -5.79
CA SER A 237 22.02 10.71 -4.43
C SER A 237 20.80 11.30 -3.72
N ALA A 238 20.48 12.56 -4.00
CA ALA A 238 19.26 13.19 -3.49
C ALA A 238 17.98 12.58 -4.09
N ASP A 239 17.99 12.20 -5.37
CA ASP A 239 16.86 11.49 -6.00
C ASP A 239 16.69 10.10 -5.38
N ILE A 240 17.79 9.36 -5.20
CA ILE A 240 17.78 8.03 -4.57
C ILE A 240 17.24 8.14 -3.15
N ALA A 241 17.70 9.12 -2.36
CA ALA A 241 17.21 9.31 -1.00
C ALA A 241 15.70 9.56 -0.93
N ARG A 242 15.15 10.39 -1.84
CA ARG A 242 13.71 10.64 -1.93
C ARG A 242 12.92 9.41 -2.33
N GLU A 243 13.42 8.63 -3.30
CA GLU A 243 12.74 7.39 -3.71
C GLU A 243 12.85 6.30 -2.64
N LEU A 244 13.96 6.20 -1.90
CA LEU A 244 14.05 5.30 -0.74
C LEU A 244 13.05 5.69 0.36
N GLN A 245 12.91 6.99 0.66
CA GLN A 245 11.89 7.48 1.59
C GLN A 245 10.47 7.12 1.11
N HIS A 246 10.19 7.30 -0.19
CA HIS A 246 8.91 6.92 -0.78
C HIS A 246 8.66 5.41 -0.71
N LEU A 247 9.63 4.57 -1.13
CA LEU A 247 9.54 3.11 -1.07
C LEU A 247 9.32 2.62 0.37
N GLN A 248 10.07 3.17 1.32
CA GLN A 248 9.99 2.79 2.72
C GLN A 248 8.63 3.16 3.33
N PHE A 249 8.14 4.39 3.08
CA PHE A 249 6.80 4.79 3.52
C PHE A 249 5.71 3.91 2.92
N ALA A 250 5.76 3.67 1.60
CA ALA A 250 4.77 2.86 0.90
C ALA A 250 4.75 1.41 1.41
N ALA A 251 5.92 0.84 1.67
CA ALA A 251 6.05 -0.53 2.17
C ALA A 251 5.72 -0.66 3.66
N ALA A 252 5.88 0.42 4.45
CA ALA A 252 5.59 0.40 5.88
C ALA A 252 4.13 -0.01 6.22
N GLY A 253 3.20 0.11 5.26
CA GLY A 253 1.82 -0.34 5.41
C GLY A 253 1.58 -1.85 5.29
N MET A 254 2.57 -2.65 4.85
CA MET A 254 2.40 -4.10 4.61
C MET A 254 1.99 -4.88 5.87
N TRP A 255 2.32 -4.39 7.06
CA TRP A 255 1.93 -5.01 8.32
C TRP A 255 0.43 -5.30 8.41
N GLY A 256 -0.40 -4.45 7.80
CA GLY A 256 -1.84 -4.66 7.79
C GLY A 256 -2.24 -5.94 7.06
N TRP A 257 -1.58 -6.29 5.96
CA TRP A 257 -1.83 -7.56 5.26
C TRP A 257 -1.39 -8.77 6.08
N PHE A 258 -0.25 -8.69 6.80
CA PHE A 258 0.17 -9.76 7.71
C PHE A 258 -0.88 -10.02 8.80
N GLY A 259 -1.32 -8.96 9.48
CA GLY A 259 -2.31 -9.06 10.55
C GLY A 259 -3.67 -9.57 10.07
N HIS A 260 -4.20 -9.00 8.96
CA HIS A 260 -5.48 -9.45 8.41
C HIS A 260 -5.44 -10.91 7.92
N GLY A 261 -4.35 -11.32 7.26
CA GLY A 261 -4.20 -12.70 6.82
C GLY A 261 -4.04 -13.68 7.98
N ALA A 262 -3.26 -13.33 9.00
CA ALA A 262 -3.14 -14.15 10.20
C ALA A 262 -4.50 -14.31 10.93
N LYS A 263 -5.27 -13.21 11.02
CA LYS A 263 -6.64 -13.26 11.55
C LYS A 263 -7.53 -14.19 10.72
N ALA A 264 -7.49 -14.10 9.39
CA ALA A 264 -8.29 -14.95 8.51
C ALA A 264 -7.96 -16.44 8.68
N LEU A 265 -6.68 -16.79 8.89
CA LEU A 265 -6.27 -18.16 9.19
C LEU A 265 -6.74 -18.64 10.55
N ALA A 266 -6.79 -17.77 11.55
CA ALA A 266 -7.30 -18.12 12.88
C ALA A 266 -8.83 -18.24 12.91
N ASP A 267 -9.54 -17.50 12.07
CA ASP A 267 -11.00 -17.54 11.96
C ASP A 267 -11.52 -18.79 11.21
N ASP A 268 -10.73 -19.36 10.28
CA ASP A 268 -11.11 -20.50 9.44
C ASP A 268 -10.08 -21.63 9.52
N ALA A 269 -10.31 -22.56 10.44
CA ALA A 269 -9.44 -23.72 10.65
C ALA A 269 -9.39 -24.66 9.45
N ALA A 270 -10.47 -24.76 8.65
CA ALA A 270 -10.50 -25.59 7.45
C ALA A 270 -9.60 -24.99 6.35
N LEU A 271 -9.68 -23.68 6.11
CA LEU A 271 -8.79 -22.96 5.22
C LEU A 271 -7.33 -23.09 5.69
N ALA A 272 -7.07 -22.82 6.97
CA ALA A 272 -5.73 -22.95 7.54
C ALA A 272 -5.16 -24.36 7.37
N GLY A 273 -5.97 -25.40 7.54
CA GLY A 273 -5.59 -26.81 7.34
C GLY A 273 -5.18 -27.11 5.88
N ARG A 274 -5.95 -26.63 4.91
CA ARG A 274 -5.58 -26.80 3.48
C ARG A 274 -4.29 -26.05 3.15
N LEU A 275 -4.17 -24.80 3.60
CA LEU A 275 -2.97 -23.99 3.32
C LEU A 275 -1.73 -24.53 4.02
N ARG A 276 -1.85 -25.19 5.20
CA ARG A 276 -0.75 -25.92 5.84
C ARG A 276 -0.20 -27.03 4.95
N ALA A 277 -1.09 -27.78 4.29
CA ALA A 277 -0.67 -28.81 3.34
C ALA A 277 0.10 -28.23 2.16
N VAL A 278 -0.36 -27.09 1.62
CA VAL A 278 0.36 -26.36 0.56
C VAL A 278 1.73 -25.90 1.04
N ALA A 279 1.81 -25.28 2.23
CA ALA A 279 3.07 -24.79 2.79
C ALA A 279 4.06 -25.94 3.11
N ALA A 280 3.56 -27.09 3.57
CA ALA A 280 4.38 -28.27 3.82
C ALA A 280 4.96 -28.91 2.56
N ALA A 281 4.28 -28.74 1.41
CA ALA A 281 4.75 -29.23 0.11
C ALA A 281 5.82 -28.34 -0.53
N LEU A 282 6.00 -27.10 -0.07
CA LEU A 282 7.06 -26.22 -0.55
C LEU A 282 8.43 -26.69 -0.04
N PRO A 283 9.52 -26.49 -0.82
CA PRO A 283 10.89 -26.69 -0.33
C PRO A 283 11.15 -25.91 0.97
N ASP A 284 12.14 -26.31 1.74
CA ASP A 284 12.55 -25.57 2.95
C ASP A 284 12.95 -24.13 2.61
N ASP A 285 13.66 -23.96 1.51
CA ASP A 285 14.10 -22.67 0.97
C ASP A 285 13.46 -22.42 -0.40
N PRO A 286 12.16 -22.07 -0.45
CA PRO A 286 11.45 -21.90 -1.71
C PRO A 286 12.02 -20.71 -2.49
N SER A 287 12.16 -20.89 -3.80
CA SER A 287 12.49 -19.83 -4.74
C SER A 287 11.28 -18.89 -4.95
N PRO A 288 11.47 -17.70 -5.57
CA PRO A 288 10.34 -16.87 -5.97
C PRO A 288 9.33 -17.63 -6.84
N ARG A 289 9.81 -18.50 -7.72
CA ARG A 289 8.95 -19.32 -8.59
C ARG A 289 8.11 -20.30 -7.78
N ASP A 290 8.71 -21.00 -6.82
CA ASP A 290 7.99 -21.97 -5.98
C ASP A 290 6.85 -21.28 -5.21
N LEU A 291 7.13 -20.10 -4.63
CA LEU A 291 6.13 -19.30 -3.92
C LEU A 291 5.01 -18.81 -4.84
N LEU A 292 5.34 -18.30 -6.03
CA LEU A 292 4.36 -17.80 -6.99
C LEU A 292 3.52 -18.91 -7.64
N GLN A 293 3.96 -20.17 -7.56
CA GLN A 293 3.23 -21.34 -8.04
C GLN A 293 2.50 -22.10 -6.92
N ALA A 294 2.49 -21.58 -5.71
CA ALA A 294 1.88 -22.23 -4.53
C ALA A 294 0.33 -22.19 -4.50
N GLY A 295 -0.35 -22.21 -5.67
CA GLY A 295 -1.78 -22.44 -5.84
C GLY A 295 -2.68 -21.69 -4.85
N GLU A 296 -3.35 -22.41 -3.94
CA GLU A 296 -4.27 -21.83 -2.94
C GLU A 296 -3.59 -20.77 -2.04
N LEU A 297 -2.28 -20.85 -1.79
CA LEU A 297 -1.58 -19.84 -0.99
C LEU A 297 -1.48 -18.50 -1.74
N VAL A 298 -1.30 -18.54 -3.05
CA VAL A 298 -1.34 -17.33 -3.91
C VAL A 298 -2.73 -16.71 -3.87
N ASP A 299 -3.76 -17.52 -4.01
CA ASP A 299 -5.16 -17.06 -3.98
C ASP A 299 -5.54 -16.50 -2.61
N PHE A 300 -5.04 -17.09 -1.53
CA PHE A 300 -5.18 -16.55 -0.18
C PHE A 300 -4.53 -15.17 -0.06
N VAL A 301 -3.30 -14.99 -0.50
CA VAL A 301 -2.60 -13.69 -0.47
C VAL A 301 -3.33 -12.65 -1.33
N ARG A 302 -3.87 -13.05 -2.48
CA ARG A 302 -4.69 -12.16 -3.31
C ARG A 302 -5.92 -11.69 -2.54
N GLU A 303 -6.62 -12.59 -1.86
CA GLU A 303 -7.83 -12.26 -1.11
C GLU A 303 -7.52 -11.36 0.11
N VAL A 304 -6.42 -11.62 0.81
CA VAL A 304 -5.92 -10.72 1.85
C VAL A 304 -5.68 -9.32 1.30
N LYS A 305 -5.00 -9.18 0.17
CA LYS A 305 -4.76 -7.87 -0.47
C LYS A 305 -6.06 -7.18 -0.92
N ARG A 306 -7.05 -7.96 -1.31
CA ARG A 306 -8.33 -7.43 -1.81
C ARG A 306 -9.18 -6.79 -0.70
N LEU A 307 -9.25 -7.40 0.48
CA LEU A 307 -10.20 -7.01 1.54
C LEU A 307 -9.57 -6.37 2.78
N ALA A 308 -8.28 -6.55 3.01
CA ALA A 308 -7.66 -5.97 4.20
C ALA A 308 -7.74 -4.43 4.20
N LEU A 309 -8.04 -3.86 5.35
CA LEU A 309 -8.17 -2.41 5.56
C LEU A 309 -6.78 -1.73 5.57
N VAL A 310 -6.05 -1.88 4.47
CA VAL A 310 -4.68 -1.36 4.31
C VAL A 310 -4.66 -0.09 3.49
N ILE A 311 -5.33 -0.09 2.33
CA ILE A 311 -5.33 1.05 1.40
C ILE A 311 -6.76 1.34 0.95
N PRO A 312 -7.40 2.44 1.41
CA PRO A 312 -8.76 2.78 0.98
C PRO A 312 -8.82 3.35 -0.44
N MET A 313 -7.71 3.97 -0.90
CA MET A 313 -7.63 4.68 -2.18
C MET A 313 -6.21 4.69 -2.74
N THR A 314 -6.07 4.94 -4.03
CA THR A 314 -4.79 5.29 -4.66
C THR A 314 -4.41 6.75 -4.39
N ALA A 315 -3.20 7.14 -4.82
CA ALA A 315 -2.79 8.55 -4.79
C ALA A 315 -3.77 9.43 -5.61
N VAL A 316 -4.07 10.61 -5.07
CA VAL A 316 -4.98 11.58 -5.69
C VAL A 316 -4.33 12.20 -6.92
N GLY A 317 -5.13 12.43 -7.97
CA GLY A 317 -4.75 13.20 -9.16
C GLY A 317 -5.65 14.41 -9.36
N ILE A 318 -5.44 15.11 -10.46
CA ILE A 318 -6.25 16.25 -10.91
C ILE A 318 -6.80 15.97 -12.31
N ALA A 319 -8.08 16.25 -12.53
CA ALA A 319 -8.71 16.18 -13.85
C ALA A 319 -8.09 17.23 -14.78
N LYS A 320 -7.45 16.80 -15.87
CA LYS A 320 -6.82 17.67 -16.88
C LYS A 320 -7.81 18.34 -17.82
N ARG A 321 -8.97 17.73 -17.99
CA ARG A 321 -10.09 18.17 -18.83
C ARG A 321 -11.39 17.63 -18.24
N ASP A 322 -12.52 18.11 -18.74
CA ASP A 322 -13.78 17.44 -18.53
C ASP A 322 -13.75 16.04 -19.14
N PHE A 323 -14.11 15.03 -18.40
CA PHE A 323 -14.23 13.66 -18.92
C PHE A 323 -15.46 12.94 -18.39
N ALA A 324 -15.92 11.95 -19.14
CA ALA A 324 -17.08 11.14 -18.79
C ALA A 324 -16.66 9.82 -18.16
N VAL A 325 -17.35 9.41 -17.09
CA VAL A 325 -17.23 8.08 -16.48
C VAL A 325 -18.58 7.67 -15.87
N ALA A 326 -19.04 6.46 -16.17
CA ALA A 326 -20.33 5.92 -15.70
C ALA A 326 -21.51 6.90 -15.90
N GLY A 327 -21.58 7.58 -17.05
CA GLY A 327 -22.65 8.52 -17.38
C GLY A 327 -22.63 9.86 -16.60
N ARG A 328 -21.56 10.16 -15.89
CA ARG A 328 -21.34 11.40 -15.15
C ARG A 328 -20.15 12.17 -15.71
N ARG A 329 -20.18 13.50 -15.58
CA ARG A 329 -19.08 14.40 -15.95
C ARG A 329 -18.20 14.66 -14.74
N VAL A 330 -16.90 14.43 -14.85
CA VAL A 330 -15.87 14.92 -13.93
C VAL A 330 -15.26 16.18 -14.52
N PRO A 331 -15.47 17.36 -13.90
CA PRO A 331 -14.97 18.63 -14.42
C PRO A 331 -13.45 18.75 -14.34
N GLN A 332 -12.87 19.52 -15.26
CA GLN A 332 -11.47 19.94 -15.22
C GLN A 332 -11.15 20.63 -13.87
N GLY A 333 -9.97 20.34 -13.33
CA GLY A 333 -9.45 20.93 -12.10
C GLY A 333 -9.94 20.24 -10.82
N TRP A 334 -10.92 19.34 -10.89
CA TRP A 334 -11.32 18.55 -9.73
C TRP A 334 -10.21 17.60 -9.31
N LEU A 335 -10.08 17.35 -8.01
CA LEU A 335 -9.33 16.22 -7.49
C LEU A 335 -10.01 14.92 -7.90
N VAL A 336 -9.23 13.91 -8.20
CA VAL A 336 -9.73 12.59 -8.60
C VAL A 336 -8.98 11.52 -7.83
N LEU A 337 -9.68 10.60 -7.20
CA LEU A 337 -9.11 9.39 -6.61
C LEU A 337 -9.84 8.14 -7.09
N TRP A 338 -9.14 7.02 -7.12
CA TRP A 338 -9.74 5.71 -7.32
C TRP A 338 -9.83 4.97 -5.99
N ALA A 339 -11.06 4.58 -5.62
CA ALA A 339 -11.40 3.97 -4.34
C ALA A 339 -11.02 2.48 -4.34
N THR A 340 -9.80 2.16 -3.95
CA THR A 340 -9.24 0.81 -4.03
C THR A 340 -10.12 -0.21 -3.31
N LEU A 341 -10.35 -0.03 -2.01
CA LEU A 341 -11.09 -1.01 -1.22
C LEU A 341 -12.55 -1.11 -1.65
N ALA A 342 -13.22 0.04 -1.91
CA ALA A 342 -14.60 0.04 -2.36
C ALA A 342 -14.77 -0.63 -3.74
N SER A 343 -13.80 -0.48 -4.64
CA SER A 343 -13.79 -1.15 -5.95
C SER A 343 -13.72 -2.67 -5.84
N HIS A 344 -13.24 -3.20 -4.72
CA HIS A 344 -13.04 -4.63 -4.52
C HIS A 344 -14.05 -5.27 -3.55
N GLY A 345 -14.69 -4.48 -2.69
CA GLY A 345 -15.53 -4.98 -1.60
C GLY A 345 -16.98 -4.50 -1.62
N THR A 346 -17.36 -3.51 -2.45
CA THR A 346 -18.73 -2.97 -2.45
C THR A 346 -19.65 -3.76 -3.39
N PRO A 347 -20.76 -4.34 -2.88
CA PRO A 347 -21.76 -4.99 -3.72
C PRO A 347 -22.30 -4.05 -4.81
N GLY A 348 -22.46 -4.56 -6.04
CA GLY A 348 -22.94 -3.80 -7.19
C GLY A 348 -21.88 -2.91 -7.87
N ILE A 349 -20.67 -2.76 -7.26
CA ILE A 349 -19.52 -2.04 -7.83
C ILE A 349 -18.37 -3.00 -8.11
N ALA A 350 -18.04 -3.83 -7.14
CA ALA A 350 -16.97 -4.80 -7.26
C ALA A 350 -17.35 -5.94 -8.22
N PRO A 351 -16.44 -6.39 -9.08
CA PRO A 351 -16.69 -7.42 -10.08
C PRO A 351 -16.55 -8.85 -9.49
N TYR A 352 -17.11 -9.07 -8.30
CA TYR A 352 -17.01 -10.32 -7.55
C TYR A 352 -18.35 -10.76 -7.02
N THR A 353 -18.55 -12.07 -6.92
CA THR A 353 -19.70 -12.67 -6.23
C THR A 353 -19.49 -12.52 -4.72
N ALA A 354 -20.50 -11.96 -3.99
CA ALA A 354 -20.41 -11.64 -2.58
C ALA A 354 -19.07 -10.96 -2.23
N PRO A 355 -18.81 -9.74 -2.75
CA PRO A 355 -17.49 -9.11 -2.71
C PRO A 355 -17.02 -8.77 -1.31
N GLU A 356 -17.94 -8.64 -0.34
CA GLU A 356 -17.67 -8.38 1.08
C GLU A 356 -17.15 -9.61 1.83
N ARG A 357 -17.31 -10.81 1.27
CA ARG A 357 -16.89 -12.07 1.91
C ARG A 357 -15.44 -12.39 1.58
N PHE A 358 -14.70 -12.85 2.58
CA PHE A 358 -13.37 -13.42 2.40
C PHE A 358 -13.48 -14.82 1.82
N ASP A 359 -13.08 -15.00 0.57
CA ASP A 359 -13.19 -16.25 -0.17
C ASP A 359 -12.05 -16.40 -1.18
N PRO A 360 -10.91 -16.98 -0.78
CA PRO A 360 -9.79 -17.23 -1.70
C PRO A 360 -10.16 -18.10 -2.91
N GLY A 361 -11.16 -19.00 -2.76
CA GLY A 361 -11.60 -19.88 -3.83
C GLY A 361 -12.21 -19.18 -5.05
N ARG A 362 -12.54 -17.87 -4.93
CA ARG A 362 -13.05 -17.07 -6.05
C ARG A 362 -12.11 -17.03 -7.26
N TYR A 363 -10.81 -17.03 -7.02
CA TYR A 363 -9.81 -16.95 -8.09
C TYR A 363 -9.73 -18.25 -8.88
N ALA A 364 -9.88 -19.42 -8.24
CA ALA A 364 -10.00 -20.71 -8.93
C ALA A 364 -11.26 -20.78 -9.80
N ARG A 365 -12.31 -19.99 -9.48
CA ARG A 365 -13.53 -19.83 -10.31
C ARG A 365 -13.39 -18.79 -11.43
N GLY A 366 -12.19 -18.16 -11.58
CA GLY A 366 -11.89 -17.17 -12.61
C GLY A 366 -12.28 -15.73 -12.27
N GLU A 367 -12.79 -15.46 -11.05
CA GLU A 367 -13.07 -14.10 -10.62
C GLU A 367 -11.77 -13.26 -10.51
N GLY A 368 -11.84 -11.99 -10.86
CA GLY A 368 -10.67 -11.09 -10.80
C GLY A 368 -9.69 -11.20 -11.97
N ALA A 369 -9.98 -12.03 -13.00
CA ALA A 369 -9.07 -12.23 -14.13
C ALA A 369 -9.11 -11.11 -15.17
N ALA A 370 -10.25 -10.43 -15.33
CA ALA A 370 -10.37 -9.36 -16.32
C ALA A 370 -9.60 -8.09 -15.90
N ALA A 371 -9.32 -7.22 -16.87
CA ALA A 371 -8.58 -5.98 -16.66
C ALA A 371 -9.21 -5.13 -15.54
N HIS A 372 -8.37 -4.63 -14.65
CA HIS A 372 -8.75 -3.79 -13.48
C HIS A 372 -9.67 -4.46 -12.45
N HIS A 373 -10.05 -5.73 -12.64
CA HIS A 373 -10.84 -6.46 -11.64
C HIS A 373 -10.05 -6.69 -10.35
N PHE A 374 -8.77 -7.03 -10.45
CA PHE A 374 -7.89 -7.19 -9.30
C PHE A 374 -6.78 -6.12 -9.33
N ALA A 375 -6.99 -5.02 -8.63
CA ALA A 375 -6.06 -3.89 -8.57
C ALA A 375 -5.92 -3.30 -7.16
N PRO A 376 -5.65 -4.10 -6.10
CA PRO A 376 -5.62 -3.62 -4.72
C PRO A 376 -4.50 -2.59 -4.44
N GLN A 377 -3.52 -2.49 -5.34
CA GLN A 377 -2.41 -1.53 -5.27
C GLN A 377 -2.42 -0.56 -6.48
N GLY A 378 -3.59 -0.30 -7.04
CA GLY A 378 -3.81 0.60 -8.17
C GLY A 378 -3.98 -0.12 -9.50
N PRO A 379 -4.82 0.42 -10.38
CA PRO A 379 -5.05 -0.10 -11.72
C PRO A 379 -3.94 0.30 -12.69
N GLY A 380 -3.90 -0.39 -13.85
CA GLY A 380 -3.02 -0.09 -14.96
C GLY A 380 -1.80 -1.02 -15.07
N GLU A 381 -0.94 -0.71 -16.02
CA GLU A 381 0.27 -1.47 -16.31
C GLU A 381 1.44 -1.08 -15.41
N ALA A 382 2.27 -2.06 -15.05
CA ALA A 382 3.34 -1.86 -14.07
C ALA A 382 4.37 -0.80 -14.47
N LEU A 383 4.74 -0.71 -15.76
CA LEU A 383 5.82 0.17 -16.23
C LEU A 383 5.33 1.50 -16.81
N THR A 384 4.09 1.54 -17.30
CA THR A 384 3.56 2.70 -18.03
C THR A 384 2.54 3.52 -17.27
N SER A 385 2.02 3.00 -16.15
CA SER A 385 1.03 3.70 -15.31
C SER A 385 1.54 3.93 -13.89
N HIS A 386 0.75 4.66 -13.11
CA HIS A 386 0.99 4.87 -11.67
C HIS A 386 0.62 3.66 -10.78
N ARG A 387 0.40 2.48 -11.35
CA ARG A 387 0.28 1.24 -10.57
C ARG A 387 1.50 1.07 -9.69
N CYS A 388 1.30 0.64 -8.45
CA CYS A 388 2.37 0.44 -7.48
C CYS A 388 3.47 -0.49 -8.03
N GLY A 389 4.73 -0.04 -8.02
CA GLY A 389 5.88 -0.86 -8.42
C GLY A 389 6.19 -2.01 -7.45
N GLY A 390 5.74 -1.90 -6.20
CA GLY A 390 5.98 -2.89 -5.15
C GLY A 390 4.96 -4.04 -5.09
N VAL A 391 4.13 -4.24 -6.13
CA VAL A 391 3.12 -5.32 -6.15
C VAL A 391 3.78 -6.68 -5.98
N GLU A 392 4.82 -6.97 -6.76
CA GLU A 392 5.51 -8.25 -6.74
C GLU A 392 6.33 -8.44 -5.46
N TYR A 393 7.04 -7.39 -5.01
CA TYR A 393 7.76 -7.40 -3.73
C TYR A 393 6.81 -7.76 -2.57
N SER A 394 5.71 -7.02 -2.43
CA SER A 394 4.75 -7.27 -1.35
C SER A 394 4.07 -8.63 -1.46
N THR A 395 3.82 -9.14 -2.67
CA THR A 395 3.26 -10.48 -2.89
C THR A 395 4.24 -11.55 -2.43
N LEU A 396 5.50 -11.44 -2.83
CA LEU A 396 6.53 -12.41 -2.46
C LEU A 396 6.79 -12.43 -0.94
N VAL A 397 6.86 -11.25 -0.31
CA VAL A 397 7.01 -11.13 1.14
C VAL A 397 5.83 -11.77 1.88
N LEU A 398 4.59 -11.55 1.42
CA LEU A 398 3.40 -12.14 2.01
C LEU A 398 3.36 -13.66 1.83
N LEU A 399 3.69 -14.16 0.63
CA LEU A 399 3.77 -15.61 0.38
C LEU A 399 4.79 -16.28 1.28
N GLN A 400 6.00 -15.71 1.40
CA GLN A 400 7.03 -16.22 2.31
C GLN A 400 6.58 -16.18 3.77
N PHE A 401 5.98 -15.07 4.20
CA PHE A 401 5.49 -14.94 5.58
C PHE A 401 4.41 -15.98 5.91
N PHE A 402 3.39 -16.12 5.06
CA PHE A 402 2.33 -17.08 5.32
C PHE A 402 2.78 -18.53 5.16
N ALA A 403 3.72 -18.82 4.26
CA ALA A 403 4.33 -20.15 4.18
C ALA A 403 5.02 -20.54 5.50
N GLU A 404 5.81 -19.63 6.09
CA GLU A 404 6.48 -19.88 7.37
C GLU A 404 5.49 -19.89 8.55
N LEU A 405 4.50 -18.98 8.57
CA LEU A 405 3.46 -18.95 9.62
C LEU A 405 2.64 -20.25 9.64
N LEU A 406 2.32 -20.81 8.47
CA LEU A 406 1.58 -22.05 8.33
C LEU A 406 2.41 -23.29 8.73
N ARG A 407 3.74 -23.22 8.70
CA ARG A 407 4.65 -24.25 9.22
C ARG A 407 4.83 -24.18 10.74
N ALA A 408 4.55 -23.01 11.33
CA ALA A 408 4.60 -22.81 12.77
C ALA A 408 3.41 -23.54 13.49
N PRO A 409 3.43 -23.66 14.83
CA PRO A 409 2.29 -24.14 15.61
C PRO A 409 0.99 -23.42 15.28
N VAL A 410 -0.14 -24.03 15.65
CA VAL A 410 -1.46 -23.48 15.29
C VAL A 410 -1.64 -22.11 15.92
N LEU A 411 -2.11 -21.16 15.08
CA LEU A 411 -2.44 -19.82 15.50
C LEU A 411 -3.89 -19.76 15.98
N SER A 412 -4.12 -19.19 17.15
CA SER A 412 -5.46 -18.95 17.69
C SER A 412 -5.62 -17.51 18.16
N LEU A 413 -6.87 -17.03 18.23
CA LEU A 413 -7.22 -15.70 18.75
C LEU A 413 -7.79 -15.83 20.16
N PRO A 414 -7.12 -15.30 21.21
CA PRO A 414 -7.74 -15.17 22.52
C PRO A 414 -8.92 -14.18 22.47
N ALA A 415 -9.84 -14.28 23.42
CA ALA A 415 -10.94 -13.32 23.55
C ALA A 415 -10.39 -11.91 23.68
N GLN A 416 -10.81 -11.00 22.76
CA GLN A 416 -10.33 -9.63 22.67
C GLN A 416 -11.28 -8.75 21.86
N ASP A 417 -11.16 -7.42 22.02
CA ASP A 417 -11.82 -6.47 21.13
C ASP A 417 -11.08 -6.40 19.79
N LEU A 418 -11.79 -6.71 18.71
CA LEU A 418 -11.30 -6.65 17.33
C LEU A 418 -11.75 -5.39 16.59
N ALA A 419 -12.34 -4.40 17.28
CA ALA A 419 -12.69 -3.12 16.68
C ALA A 419 -11.43 -2.40 16.18
N GLN A 420 -11.57 -1.74 15.02
CA GLN A 420 -10.47 -1.03 14.39
C GLN A 420 -10.64 0.49 14.47
N ASP A 421 -9.54 1.19 14.65
CA ASP A 421 -9.41 2.62 14.44
C ASP A 421 -9.15 2.86 12.95
N MET A 422 -10.11 3.50 12.29
CA MET A 422 -10.11 3.78 10.86
C MET A 422 -9.47 5.14 10.50
N SER A 423 -8.93 5.87 11.47
CA SER A 423 -8.29 7.17 11.23
C SER A 423 -6.89 7.06 10.64
N GLY A 424 -6.28 5.88 10.73
CA GLY A 424 -4.96 5.58 10.17
C GLY A 424 -5.03 4.76 8.88
N ILE A 425 -3.98 4.80 8.08
CA ILE A 425 -3.78 3.95 6.89
C ILE A 425 -2.43 3.23 7.07
N PRO A 426 -2.44 1.91 7.28
CA PRO A 426 -3.58 0.98 7.48
C PRO A 426 -4.42 1.26 8.73
N ALA A 427 -5.67 0.75 8.73
CA ALA A 427 -6.50 0.73 9.93
C ALA A 427 -5.86 -0.15 11.02
N ARG A 428 -5.99 0.26 12.28
CA ARG A 428 -5.34 -0.41 13.42
C ARG A 428 -6.37 -1.03 14.34
N TRP A 429 -6.13 -2.24 14.84
CA TRP A 429 -6.93 -2.77 15.95
C TRP A 429 -6.71 -1.92 17.20
N ARG A 430 -7.80 -1.47 17.85
CA ARG A 430 -7.73 -0.55 19.00
C ARG A 430 -6.97 -1.12 20.19
N GLY A 431 -7.15 -2.41 20.45
CA GLY A 431 -6.44 -3.16 21.50
C GLY A 431 -5.15 -3.86 21.04
N GLY A 432 -4.69 -3.59 19.81
CA GLY A 432 -3.75 -4.47 19.13
C GLY A 432 -4.43 -5.79 18.73
N LEU A 433 -3.75 -6.61 17.92
CA LEU A 433 -4.21 -7.96 17.56
C LEU A 433 -3.37 -8.97 18.33
N ARG A 434 -3.93 -9.58 19.38
CA ARG A 434 -3.23 -10.64 20.13
C ARG A 434 -3.49 -11.99 19.50
N VAL A 435 -2.44 -12.83 19.45
CA VAL A 435 -2.52 -14.20 18.95
C VAL A 435 -1.78 -15.14 19.90
N ARG A 436 -2.19 -16.42 19.90
CA ARG A 436 -1.51 -17.51 20.60
C ARG A 436 -1.04 -18.56 19.62
N PHE A 437 0.10 -19.16 19.94
CA PHE A 437 0.67 -20.31 19.25
C PHE A 437 0.50 -21.54 20.15
N ASP A 438 -0.38 -22.47 19.71
CA ASP A 438 -0.78 -23.69 20.46
C ASP A 438 -0.06 -24.93 19.94
#